data_30de8c8e192d9f6f941dd936e7096a41
#
_entry.id   30de8c8e192d9f6f941dd936e7096a41
#
_cell.length_a   1.000
_cell.length_b   1.000
_cell.length_c   1.000
_cell.angle_alpha   90.00
_cell.angle_beta   90.00
_cell.angle_gamma   90.00
#
_symmetry.space_group_name_H-M   'P 1'
#
loop_
_entity.id
_entity.type
_entity.pdbx_description
1 polymer ?
#
loop_
_entity_poly.entity_id
_entity_poly.type
_entity_poly.pdbx_seq_one_letter_code
_entity_poly.pdbx_strand_id
1 'polypeptide(L)'
;LIVVGVGRVFKNKNVTPSIAGYSLYIMNGDGMGDRVPNGALVITSNMTPSTDKIGEAVVCENVPDIGTSVFWLYDITSTDDNNGVVYTVYQEKDPAKLYEISSKNVVGVASTYYMTAGKVLTFMSSTFGMIVCAVIPIFLLVVIELIIAIATHSSDDEEEDDDEEEPAES
;
A
#
# COMPACT_ATOMS: atom_id res chain seq x y z
N LEU A 1 -7.55 -10.71 -10.02
CA LEU A 1 -6.20 -11.31 -9.93
C LEU A 1 -5.17 -10.33 -9.35
N ILE A 2 -5.16 -9.06 -9.77
CA ILE A 2 -4.21 -8.03 -9.30
C ILE A 2 -4.39 -7.75 -7.79
N VAL A 3 -5.62 -7.62 -7.30
CA VAL A 3 -5.93 -7.33 -5.88
C VAL A 3 -5.44 -8.45 -4.95
N VAL A 4 -5.59 -9.71 -5.34
CA VAL A 4 -5.12 -10.86 -4.56
C VAL A 4 -3.59 -10.92 -4.53
N GLY A 5 -2.93 -10.51 -5.62
CA GLY A 5 -1.47 -10.41 -5.70
C GLY A 5 -0.91 -9.36 -4.74
N VAL A 6 -1.48 -8.15 -4.73
CA VAL A 6 -1.08 -7.06 -3.83
C VAL A 6 -1.25 -7.46 -2.36
N GLY A 7 -2.40 -8.05 -1.98
CA GLY A 7 -2.63 -8.47 -0.60
C GLY A 7 -1.63 -9.52 -0.09
N ARG A 8 -1.16 -10.44 -0.95
CA ARG A 8 -0.16 -11.46 -0.57
C ARG A 8 1.24 -10.87 -0.37
N VAL A 9 1.62 -9.88 -1.18
CA VAL A 9 2.92 -9.23 -1.09
C VAL A 9 3.06 -8.49 0.25
N PHE A 10 2.02 -7.77 0.70
CA PHE A 10 2.03 -7.06 1.98
C PHE A 10 1.81 -7.95 3.21
N LYS A 11 1.36 -9.20 3.04
CA LYS A 11 1.17 -10.13 4.15
C LYS A 11 2.48 -10.74 4.66
N ASN A 12 3.53 -10.75 3.85
CA ASN A 12 4.84 -11.25 4.25
C ASN A 12 5.61 -10.14 4.97
N LYS A 13 5.57 -10.15 6.30
CA LYS A 13 6.17 -9.12 7.18
C LYS A 13 7.70 -8.99 7.06
N ASN A 14 8.35 -9.92 6.37
CA ASN A 14 9.82 -9.97 6.29
C ASN A 14 10.38 -9.51 4.94
N VAL A 15 9.53 -9.11 4.00
CA VAL A 15 9.98 -8.67 2.68
C VAL A 15 9.27 -7.39 2.29
N THR A 16 10.05 -6.36 2.04
CA THR A 16 9.55 -5.07 1.54
C THR A 16 9.43 -5.15 0.03
N PRO A 17 8.22 -5.07 -0.55
CA PRO A 17 8.06 -5.13 -2.01
C PRO A 17 8.76 -3.97 -2.70
N SER A 18 9.56 -4.25 -3.70
CA SER A 18 10.29 -3.25 -4.48
C SER A 18 9.79 -3.18 -5.91
N ILE A 19 9.53 -1.97 -6.39
CA ILE A 19 9.07 -1.68 -7.74
C ILE A 19 9.84 -0.47 -8.28
N ALA A 20 10.52 -0.64 -9.40
CA ALA A 20 11.22 0.45 -10.09
C ALA A 20 12.21 1.24 -9.21
N GLY A 21 12.93 0.57 -8.31
CA GLY A 21 13.90 1.21 -7.41
C GLY A 21 13.29 1.87 -6.16
N TYR A 22 11.99 1.67 -5.94
CA TYR A 22 11.30 2.09 -4.73
C TYR A 22 10.74 0.87 -4.00
N SER A 23 10.81 0.91 -2.68
CA SER A 23 10.18 -0.09 -1.81
C SER A 23 9.00 0.52 -1.07
N LEU A 24 7.96 -0.28 -0.87
CA LEU A 24 6.74 0.11 -0.19
C LEU A 24 6.66 -0.61 1.15
N TYR A 25 6.54 0.14 2.23
CA TYR A 25 6.45 -0.40 3.57
C TYR A 25 5.25 0.19 4.31
N ILE A 26 4.50 -0.65 5.03
CA ILE A 26 3.42 -0.17 5.92
C ILE A 26 3.99 -0.11 7.34
N MET A 27 4.04 1.09 7.90
CA MET A 27 4.54 1.30 9.26
C MET A 27 3.74 0.47 10.26
N ASN A 28 4.44 -0.35 11.01
CA ASN A 28 3.87 -1.18 12.07
C ASN A 28 4.48 -0.76 13.41
N GLY A 29 3.65 -0.29 14.31
CA GLY A 29 4.07 0.25 15.59
C GLY A 29 4.20 1.78 15.60
N ASP A 30 4.53 2.31 16.76
CA ASP A 30 4.54 3.76 17.05
C ASP A 30 5.96 4.30 17.31
N GLY A 31 6.99 3.57 16.86
CA GLY A 31 8.40 3.92 17.10
C GLY A 31 8.82 5.28 16.56
N MET A 32 8.15 5.77 15.51
CA MET A 32 8.40 7.08 14.90
C MET A 32 7.40 8.16 15.34
N GLY A 33 6.57 7.88 16.36
CA GLY A 33 5.60 8.82 16.90
C GLY A 33 4.68 9.42 15.83
N ASP A 34 4.47 10.74 15.90
CA ASP A 34 3.62 11.47 14.94
C ASP A 34 4.30 11.71 13.58
N ARG A 35 5.60 11.52 13.48
CA ARG A 35 6.37 11.74 12.24
C ARG A 35 6.02 10.72 11.18
N VAL A 36 5.97 9.44 11.56
CA VAL A 36 5.50 8.36 10.68
C VAL A 36 4.51 7.51 11.47
N PRO A 37 3.22 7.86 11.42
CA PRO A 37 2.22 7.21 12.26
C PRO A 37 2.03 5.73 11.89
N ASN A 38 1.59 4.94 12.86
CA ASN A 38 1.23 3.55 12.66
C ASN A 38 0.18 3.41 11.53
N GLY A 39 0.42 2.47 10.63
CA GLY A 39 -0.42 2.22 9.46
C GLY A 39 -0.15 3.15 8.27
N ALA A 40 0.82 4.06 8.34
CA ALA A 40 1.22 4.86 7.18
C ALA A 40 1.93 4.00 6.13
N LEU A 41 1.65 4.25 4.85
CA LEU A 41 2.44 3.72 3.74
C LEU A 41 3.69 4.59 3.58
N VAL A 42 4.85 4.00 3.76
CA VAL A 42 6.15 4.64 3.55
C VAL A 42 6.69 4.22 2.19
N ILE A 43 7.07 5.20 1.38
CA ILE A 43 7.76 4.99 0.11
C ILE A 43 9.25 5.24 0.35
N THR A 44 10.05 4.22 0.08
CA THR A 44 11.48 4.21 0.32
C THR A 44 12.22 4.15 -1.00
N SER A 45 13.18 5.04 -1.22
CA SER A 45 14.14 4.91 -2.32
C SER A 45 15.17 3.85 -1.95
N ASN A 46 15.41 2.86 -2.83
CA ASN A 46 16.38 1.78 -2.59
C ASN A 46 17.84 2.26 -2.75
N MET A 47 18.11 3.52 -2.44
CA MET A 47 19.45 4.07 -2.41
C MET A 47 20.13 3.73 -1.08
N THR A 48 21.39 3.32 -1.15
CA THR A 48 22.22 3.16 0.03
C THR A 48 22.39 4.52 0.71
N PRO A 49 22.03 4.67 2.00
CA PRO A 49 22.24 5.92 2.69
C PRO A 49 23.72 6.29 2.74
N SER A 50 24.03 7.53 2.43
CA SER A 50 25.36 8.14 2.53
C SER A 50 25.39 9.20 3.65
N THR A 51 26.56 9.73 3.97
CA THR A 51 26.74 10.65 5.10
C THR A 51 25.91 11.93 5.00
N ASP A 52 25.53 12.36 3.81
CA ASP A 52 24.61 13.48 3.57
C ASP A 52 23.15 13.17 3.98
N LYS A 53 22.85 11.89 4.27
CA LYS A 53 21.52 11.41 4.69
C LYS A 53 21.39 11.23 6.20
N ILE A 54 22.42 11.57 6.99
CA ILE A 54 22.33 11.58 8.44
C ILE A 54 21.20 12.55 8.88
N GLY A 55 20.34 12.06 9.77
CA GLY A 55 19.12 12.78 10.18
C GLY A 55 17.90 12.52 9.31
N GLU A 56 18.00 11.76 8.22
CA GLU A 56 16.85 11.31 7.43
C GLU A 56 16.29 9.98 7.96
N ALA A 57 15.04 9.71 7.62
CA ALA A 57 14.40 8.45 7.97
C ALA A 57 14.84 7.34 7.01
N VAL A 58 15.17 6.18 7.56
CA VAL A 58 15.55 4.97 6.82
C VAL A 58 14.67 3.80 7.20
N VAL A 59 14.39 2.93 6.25
CA VAL A 59 13.69 1.67 6.52
C VAL A 59 14.73 0.57 6.69
N CYS A 60 14.63 -0.14 7.81
CA CYS A 60 15.51 -1.26 8.14
C CYS A 60 14.70 -2.53 8.36
N GLU A 61 15.22 -3.66 7.85
CA GLU A 61 14.64 -5.00 8.01
C GLU A 61 15.43 -5.83 9.01
N ASN A 62 14.75 -6.82 9.59
CA ASN A 62 15.36 -7.79 10.51
C ASN A 62 16.06 -7.16 11.72
N VAL A 63 15.58 -6.03 12.21
CA VAL A 63 16.08 -5.42 13.44
C VAL A 63 15.68 -6.29 14.63
N PRO A 64 16.62 -6.66 15.53
CA PRO A 64 16.30 -7.47 16.69
C PRO A 64 15.14 -6.87 17.51
N ASP A 65 14.23 -7.71 17.96
CA ASP A 65 13.03 -7.39 18.76
C ASP A 65 11.97 -6.50 18.08
N ILE A 66 12.30 -5.85 16.94
CA ILE A 66 11.41 -4.92 16.24
C ILE A 66 10.95 -5.49 14.89
N GLY A 67 11.84 -6.18 14.18
CA GLY A 67 11.59 -6.64 12.81
C GLY A 67 11.87 -5.54 11.78
N THR A 68 10.92 -5.32 10.85
CA THR A 68 11.02 -4.25 9.87
C THR A 68 10.35 -2.98 10.39
N SER A 69 11.06 -1.86 10.37
CA SER A 69 10.53 -0.57 10.82
C SER A 69 11.30 0.61 10.22
N VAL A 70 10.77 1.82 10.46
CA VAL A 70 11.41 3.09 10.11
C VAL A 70 12.21 3.58 11.30
N PHE A 71 13.36 4.15 11.02
CA PHE A 71 14.31 4.68 12.01
C PHE A 71 14.89 6.00 11.52
N TRP A 72 15.40 6.83 12.43
CA TRP A 72 16.26 7.95 12.11
C TRP A 72 17.70 7.48 11.96
N LEU A 73 18.37 7.89 10.90
CA LEU A 73 19.80 7.64 10.70
C LEU A 73 20.61 8.60 11.57
N TYR A 74 21.35 8.05 12.53
CA TYR A 74 22.18 8.80 13.46
C TYR A 74 23.64 8.92 12.98
N ASP A 75 24.22 7.80 12.55
CA ASP A 75 25.62 7.75 12.11
C ASP A 75 25.86 6.62 11.12
N ILE A 76 26.96 6.72 10.38
CA ILE A 76 27.42 5.71 9.43
C ILE A 76 28.88 5.41 9.72
N THR A 77 29.17 4.19 10.13
CA THR A 77 30.51 3.71 10.43
C THR A 77 30.93 2.67 9.40
N SER A 78 32.07 2.90 8.74
CA SER A 78 32.70 1.87 7.92
C SER A 78 33.59 0.99 8.79
N THR A 79 33.36 -0.32 8.75
CA THR A 79 34.20 -1.28 9.45
C THR A 79 35.23 -1.84 8.47
N ASP A 80 36.52 -1.80 8.83
CA ASP A 80 37.64 -2.31 8.00
C ASP A 80 37.65 -3.85 7.84
N ASP A 81 36.89 -4.54 8.70
CA ASP A 81 36.82 -6.01 8.69
C ASP A 81 35.63 -6.48 7.86
N ASN A 82 35.76 -6.73 6.57
CA ASN A 82 34.82 -7.45 5.68
C ASN A 82 33.29 -7.41 5.98
N ASN A 83 32.88 -6.75 7.06
CA ASN A 83 31.49 -6.64 7.52
C ASN A 83 30.71 -5.50 6.86
N GLY A 84 31.35 -4.70 6.01
CA GLY A 84 30.70 -3.65 5.29
C GLY A 84 30.37 -2.41 6.15
N VAL A 85 29.41 -1.63 5.70
CA VAL A 85 28.97 -0.41 6.38
C VAL A 85 27.96 -0.77 7.49
N VAL A 86 28.15 -0.19 8.67
CA VAL A 86 27.23 -0.27 9.81
C VAL A 86 26.53 1.09 9.95
N TYR A 87 25.21 1.03 10.05
CA TYR A 87 24.36 2.18 10.28
C TYR A 87 23.90 2.20 11.73
N THR A 88 24.15 3.30 12.42
CA THR A 88 23.59 3.56 13.74
C THR A 88 22.28 4.31 13.57
N VAL A 89 21.20 3.75 14.10
CA VAL A 89 19.84 4.29 13.94
C VAL A 89 19.12 4.31 15.30
N TYR A 90 18.09 5.15 15.40
CA TYR A 90 17.23 5.23 16.58
C TYR A 90 15.76 5.43 16.21
N GLN A 91 14.87 5.16 17.16
CA GLN A 91 13.45 5.49 17.04
C GLN A 91 13.12 6.78 17.78
N GLU A 92 12.23 7.60 17.26
CA GLU A 92 11.83 8.87 17.88
C GLU A 92 11.22 8.70 19.27
N LYS A 93 10.55 7.57 19.50
CA LYS A 93 9.94 7.23 20.79
C LYS A 93 10.98 6.95 21.89
N ASP A 94 12.17 6.45 21.51
CA ASP A 94 13.28 6.18 22.43
C ASP A 94 14.61 6.58 21.79
N PRO A 95 14.92 7.89 21.74
CA PRO A 95 16.13 8.38 21.06
C PRO A 95 17.43 7.97 21.77
N ALA A 96 17.37 7.55 23.04
CA ALA A 96 18.52 7.09 23.79
C ALA A 96 18.95 5.67 23.40
N LYS A 97 18.04 4.88 22.79
CA LYS A 97 18.32 3.52 22.36
C LYS A 97 18.78 3.50 20.92
N LEU A 98 20.10 3.29 20.76
CA LEU A 98 20.73 3.16 19.46
C LEU A 98 20.76 1.69 19.02
N TYR A 99 20.57 1.46 17.72
CA TYR A 99 20.64 0.16 17.08
C TYR A 99 21.73 0.19 16.02
N GLU A 100 22.60 -0.80 16.03
CA GLU A 100 23.61 -0.99 14.98
C GLU A 100 23.08 -1.97 13.94
N ILE A 101 22.98 -1.54 12.70
CA ILE A 101 22.35 -2.29 11.61
C ILE A 101 23.32 -2.41 10.44
N SER A 102 23.56 -3.63 10.00
CA SER A 102 24.36 -3.89 8.81
C SER A 102 23.69 -3.33 7.55
N SER A 103 24.50 -2.87 6.60
CA SER A 103 24.05 -2.38 5.30
C SER A 103 23.11 -3.34 4.56
N LYS A 104 23.23 -4.64 4.81
CA LYS A 104 22.37 -5.68 4.21
C LYS A 104 20.91 -5.61 4.68
N ASN A 105 20.69 -5.04 5.86
CA ASN A 105 19.37 -4.92 6.46
C ASN A 105 18.75 -3.53 6.28
N VAL A 106 19.43 -2.62 5.59
CA VAL A 106 18.90 -1.30 5.23
C VAL A 106 18.24 -1.38 3.86
N VAL A 107 16.94 -1.14 3.81
CA VAL A 107 16.15 -1.13 2.56
C VAL A 107 16.43 0.14 1.77
N GLY A 108 16.55 1.27 2.44
CA GLY A 108 16.85 2.55 1.83
C GLY A 108 16.32 3.75 2.63
N VAL A 109 16.37 4.91 2.00
CA VAL A 109 15.94 6.19 2.59
C VAL A 109 14.45 6.39 2.36
N ALA A 110 13.70 6.70 3.42
CA ALA A 110 12.28 7.00 3.34
C ALA A 110 12.08 8.37 2.67
N SER A 111 11.46 8.38 1.50
CA SER A 111 11.24 9.60 0.71
C SER A 111 9.97 10.33 1.12
N THR A 112 8.89 9.61 1.41
CA THR A 112 7.61 10.17 1.79
C THR A 112 6.72 9.12 2.45
N TYR A 113 5.64 9.56 3.11
CA TYR A 113 4.65 8.65 3.66
C TYR A 113 3.22 9.13 3.42
N TYR A 114 2.29 8.20 3.32
CA TYR A 114 0.86 8.46 3.11
C TYR A 114 0.02 7.67 4.11
N MET A 115 -0.62 8.37 5.05
CA MET A 115 -1.43 7.73 6.08
C MET A 115 -2.68 7.05 5.50
N THR A 116 -3.41 7.74 4.64
CA THR A 116 -4.65 7.22 4.04
C THR A 116 -4.39 6.01 3.16
N ALA A 117 -3.34 6.06 2.33
CA ALA A 117 -2.98 4.95 1.46
C ALA A 117 -2.58 3.69 2.25
N GLY A 118 -1.84 3.86 3.36
CA GLY A 118 -1.47 2.75 4.23
C GLY A 118 -2.69 2.08 4.87
N LYS A 119 -3.65 2.85 5.36
CA LYS A 119 -4.90 2.31 5.91
C LYS A 119 -5.73 1.55 4.87
N VAL A 120 -5.85 2.09 3.66
CA VAL A 120 -6.55 1.43 2.54
C VAL A 120 -5.86 0.11 2.18
N LEU A 121 -4.54 0.10 2.04
CA LEU A 121 -3.78 -1.12 1.73
C LEU A 121 -3.90 -2.16 2.84
N THR A 122 -3.85 -1.74 4.11
CA THR A 122 -4.05 -2.64 5.26
C THR A 122 -5.45 -3.25 5.24
N PHE A 123 -6.48 -2.44 4.95
CA PHE A 123 -7.85 -2.91 4.79
C PHE A 123 -7.96 -3.92 3.64
N MET A 124 -7.45 -3.59 2.44
CA MET A 124 -7.47 -4.48 1.28
C MET A 124 -6.71 -5.79 1.52
N SER A 125 -5.68 -5.78 2.36
CA SER A 125 -4.90 -6.96 2.73
C SER A 125 -5.58 -7.82 3.81
N SER A 126 -6.61 -7.30 4.46
CA SER A 126 -7.43 -8.06 5.41
C SER A 126 -8.36 -9.03 4.69
N THR A 127 -8.75 -10.12 5.37
CA THR A 127 -9.70 -11.10 4.81
C THR A 127 -11.02 -10.45 4.42
N PHE A 128 -11.51 -9.54 5.25
CA PHE A 128 -12.75 -8.81 4.98
C PHE A 128 -12.60 -7.85 3.80
N GLY A 129 -11.51 -7.08 3.74
CA GLY A 129 -11.21 -6.19 2.62
C GLY A 129 -11.10 -6.91 1.28
N MET A 130 -10.47 -8.09 1.25
CA MET A 130 -10.40 -8.92 0.04
C MET A 130 -11.78 -9.36 -0.45
N ILE A 131 -12.67 -9.77 0.47
CA ILE A 131 -14.06 -10.15 0.13
C ILE A 131 -14.81 -8.94 -0.44
N VAL A 132 -14.75 -7.80 0.24
CA VAL A 132 -15.41 -6.56 -0.18
C VAL A 132 -14.93 -6.11 -1.55
N CYS A 133 -13.62 -6.11 -1.80
CA CYS A 133 -13.03 -5.74 -3.08
C CYS A 133 -13.39 -6.70 -4.24
N ALA A 134 -13.75 -7.94 -3.94
CA ALA A 134 -14.22 -8.89 -4.94
C ALA A 134 -15.74 -8.76 -5.18
N VAL A 135 -16.53 -8.60 -4.13
CA VAL A 135 -18.00 -8.58 -4.19
C VAL A 135 -18.53 -7.28 -4.80
N ILE A 136 -17.95 -6.13 -4.45
CA ILE A 136 -18.44 -4.83 -4.96
C ILE A 136 -18.43 -4.74 -6.49
N PRO A 137 -17.36 -5.07 -7.22
CA PRO A 137 -17.36 -5.02 -8.67
C PRO A 137 -18.41 -5.96 -9.31
N ILE A 138 -18.55 -7.16 -8.74
CA ILE A 138 -19.55 -8.14 -9.23
C ILE A 138 -20.95 -7.59 -9.02
N PHE A 139 -21.24 -7.05 -7.85
CA PHE A 139 -22.54 -6.45 -7.55
C PHE A 139 -22.85 -5.28 -8.47
N LEU A 140 -21.89 -4.40 -8.73
CA LEU A 140 -22.07 -3.28 -9.68
C LEU A 140 -22.38 -3.76 -11.09
N LEU A 141 -21.72 -4.81 -11.57
CA LEU A 141 -22.03 -5.40 -12.89
C LEU A 141 -23.46 -5.91 -12.95
N VAL A 142 -23.92 -6.64 -11.95
CA VAL A 142 -25.30 -7.15 -11.88
C VAL A 142 -26.31 -6.01 -11.86
N VAL A 143 -26.05 -4.94 -11.11
CA VAL A 143 -26.92 -3.76 -11.06
C VAL A 143 -26.98 -3.05 -12.42
N ILE A 144 -25.85 -2.89 -13.10
CA ILE A 144 -25.79 -2.28 -14.44
C ILE A 144 -26.55 -3.13 -15.45
N GLU A 145 -26.39 -4.46 -15.46
CA GLU A 145 -27.13 -5.37 -16.34
C GLU A 145 -28.64 -5.28 -16.08
N LEU A 146 -29.06 -5.19 -14.82
CA LEU A 146 -30.46 -5.05 -14.46
C LEU A 146 -31.06 -3.74 -14.98
N ILE A 147 -30.32 -2.62 -14.83
CA ILE A 147 -30.78 -1.30 -15.34
C ILE A 147 -30.89 -1.33 -16.85
N ILE A 148 -29.97 -1.92 -17.58
CA ILE A 148 -30.02 -2.06 -19.04
C ILE A 148 -31.21 -2.92 -19.44
N ALA A 149 -31.46 -4.05 -18.78
CA ALA A 149 -32.57 -4.93 -19.07
C ALA A 149 -33.93 -4.23 -18.88
N ILE A 150 -34.09 -3.43 -17.83
CA ILE A 150 -35.33 -2.63 -17.60
C ILE A 150 -35.47 -1.56 -18.68
N ALA A 151 -34.40 -0.86 -19.04
CA ALA A 151 -34.46 0.20 -20.05
C ALA A 151 -34.80 -0.33 -21.45
N THR A 152 -34.28 -1.50 -21.82
CA THR A 152 -34.60 -2.13 -23.11
C THR A 152 -36.03 -2.66 -23.15
N HIS A 153 -36.55 -3.20 -22.04
CA HIS A 153 -37.95 -3.71 -22.03
C HIS A 153 -39.01 -2.59 -22.08
N SER A 154 -38.68 -1.41 -21.55
CA SER A 154 -39.57 -0.25 -21.63
C SER A 154 -39.69 0.36 -23.07
N SER A 155 -38.74 0.03 -23.95
CA SER A 155 -38.72 0.56 -25.32
C SER A 155 -39.55 -0.30 -26.29
N ASP A 156 -39.80 -1.56 -25.94
CA ASP A 156 -40.59 -2.47 -26.81
C ASP A 156 -42.10 -2.32 -26.63
N ASP A 157 -42.58 -1.66 -25.55
CA ASP A 157 -44.00 -1.48 -25.28
C ASP A 157 -44.59 -0.23 -25.94
N GLU A 158 -43.82 0.63 -26.62
CA GLU A 158 -44.32 1.87 -27.27
C GLU A 158 -44.55 1.74 -28.78
N GLU A 159 -44.27 0.59 -29.43
CA GLU A 159 -44.40 0.43 -30.88
C GLU A 159 -45.69 -0.34 -31.35
N GLU A 160 -46.60 -0.78 -30.45
CA GLU A 160 -47.76 -1.60 -30.84
C GLU A 160 -49.10 -0.85 -30.96
N ASP A 161 -49.21 0.47 -30.78
CA ASP A 161 -50.48 1.18 -30.74
C ASP A 161 -50.84 2.06 -31.98
N ASP A 162 -50.10 2.00 -33.10
CA ASP A 162 -50.33 2.91 -34.25
C ASP A 162 -50.86 2.27 -35.55
N ASP A 163 -51.51 1.10 -35.56
CA ASP A 163 -52.12 0.54 -36.77
C ASP A 163 -53.57 0.08 -36.53
N GLU A 164 -54.58 1.02 -36.46
CA GLU A 164 -55.98 0.75 -36.86
C GLU A 164 -56.76 2.05 -36.97
N GLU A 165 -56.72 2.74 -38.12
CA GLU A 165 -57.81 3.52 -38.63
C GLU A 165 -57.98 3.30 -40.16
N GLU A 166 -58.87 2.37 -40.51
CA GLU A 166 -59.37 2.18 -41.86
C GLU A 166 -60.52 3.18 -42.12
N PRO A 167 -60.51 3.97 -43.20
CA PRO A 167 -61.64 4.84 -43.53
C PRO A 167 -62.72 4.06 -44.27
N ALA A 168 -63.92 4.00 -43.69
CA ALA A 168 -65.14 3.52 -44.39
C ALA A 168 -65.60 4.54 -45.40
N GLU A 169 -65.75 4.09 -46.63
CA GLU A 169 -66.40 4.78 -47.73
C GLU A 169 -67.96 4.82 -47.62
N SER A 170 -68.47 5.92 -48.08
CA SER A 170 -69.78 5.96 -48.80
C SER A 170 -69.90 7.12 -49.76
#